data_98315dc92de6c2635168230f1c8b3bbd
#
_entry.id   98315dc92de6c2635168230f1c8b3bbd
#
_cell.length_a   1.000
_cell.length_b   1.000
_cell.length_c   1.000
_cell.angle_alpha   90.00
_cell.angle_beta   90.00
_cell.angle_gamma   90.00
#
_symmetry.space_group_name_H-M   'P 1'
#
loop_
_entity.id
_entity.type
_entity.pdbx_description
1 polymer ?
#
loop_
_entity_poly.entity_id
_entity_poly.type
_entity_poly.pdbx_seq_one_letter_code
_entity_poly.pdbx_strand_id
1 'polypeptide(L)'
;MAFEDTDPAVPLAQITDALEGWQPAADQDGWGSEPSTVRGQKLRRLHRDLSRAQEDTARAERRAEAAEHRADAAEREGCRLRHQLERLQAEHAQLTAPPVPVYADPVRQLRHELHLCWLETVPEPERGQAPLRDFTVGADLIASLDIDLVPRARIIRVIVDVLTGAVYTHPGRATHRHRVSAAPGSAPMTRADRATAWRCAVKTNAPAAARLLWWQLDDGSIELDRVIRHE
;
A
#
# COMPACT_ATOMS: atom_id res chain seq x y z
N MET A 1 18.82 -27.63 26.03
CA MET A 1 19.67 -26.83 26.91
C MET A 1 18.78 -25.71 27.45
N ALA A 2 18.35 -25.87 28.71
CA ALA A 2 17.53 -24.89 29.40
C ALA A 2 18.47 -23.90 30.08
N PHE A 3 18.32 -22.62 29.81
CA PHE A 3 18.97 -21.57 30.56
C PHE A 3 18.10 -21.33 31.82
N GLU A 4 18.67 -21.66 32.97
CA GLU A 4 18.14 -21.30 34.27
C GLU A 4 18.27 -19.77 34.43
N ASP A 5 17.10 -19.09 34.52
CA ASP A 5 16.99 -17.73 34.94
C ASP A 5 17.36 -17.62 36.43
N THR A 6 18.56 -17.13 36.68
CA THR A 6 18.98 -16.72 38.05
C THR A 6 18.46 -15.28 38.22
N ASP A 7 17.35 -15.15 38.92
CA ASP A 7 16.80 -13.85 39.35
C ASP A 7 17.61 -13.31 40.54
N PRO A 8 18.35 -12.19 40.42
CA PRO A 8 18.99 -11.52 41.53
C PRO A 8 18.24 -10.25 41.96
N ALA A 9 16.95 -10.22 41.88
CA ALA A 9 16.17 -9.10 42.40
C ALA A 9 15.86 -9.36 43.88
N VAL A 10 16.78 -9.00 44.76
CA VAL A 10 16.40 -8.70 46.16
C VAL A 10 15.39 -7.56 46.10
N PRO A 11 14.15 -7.76 46.58
CA PRO A 11 13.10 -6.75 46.48
C PRO A 11 13.56 -5.47 47.17
N LEU A 12 13.58 -4.36 46.47
CA LEU A 12 13.89 -3.02 47.03
C LEU A 12 13.08 -2.72 48.29
N ALA A 13 11.90 -3.28 48.47
CA ALA A 13 11.08 -3.24 49.64
C ALA A 13 11.82 -3.71 50.91
N GLN A 14 12.65 -4.77 50.81
CA GLN A 14 13.41 -5.26 52.00
C GLN A 14 14.55 -4.35 52.38
N ILE A 15 15.08 -3.58 51.46
CA ILE A 15 16.14 -2.59 51.75
C ILE A 15 15.52 -1.33 52.36
N THR A 16 14.33 -0.95 51.96
CA THR A 16 13.58 0.20 52.48
C THR A 16 13.16 -0.03 53.94
N ASP A 17 12.60 -1.20 54.26
CA ASP A 17 12.22 -1.61 55.61
C ASP A 17 13.43 -1.65 56.57
N ALA A 18 14.59 -2.10 56.09
CA ALA A 18 15.84 -2.10 56.87
C ALA A 18 16.40 -0.68 57.14
N LEU A 19 16.05 0.29 56.32
CA LEU A 19 16.48 1.69 56.48
C LEU A 19 15.50 2.51 57.32
N GLU A 20 14.20 2.21 57.27
CA GLU A 20 13.18 2.90 58.08
C GLU A 20 13.26 2.56 59.58
N GLY A 21 13.84 1.40 59.95
CA GLY A 21 14.08 0.99 61.34
C GLY A 21 15.40 1.54 61.92
N TRP A 22 16.23 2.22 61.16
CA TRP A 22 17.53 2.70 61.63
C TRP A 22 17.41 4.13 62.16
N GLN A 23 17.11 4.28 63.45
CA GLN A 23 17.33 5.54 64.17
C GLN A 23 18.78 5.59 64.58
N PRO A 24 19.53 6.68 64.21
CA PRO A 24 20.88 6.86 64.73
C PRO A 24 20.78 7.04 66.28
N ALA A 25 21.44 6.13 66.99
CA ALA A 25 21.56 6.30 68.42
C ALA A 25 22.16 7.68 68.69
N ALA A 26 21.47 8.50 69.51
CA ALA A 26 21.94 9.76 69.90
C ALA A 26 23.26 9.55 70.68
N ASP A 27 24.36 9.84 70.07
CA ASP A 27 25.69 9.76 70.66
C ASP A 27 25.81 10.74 71.82
N GLN A 28 25.76 10.20 73.02
CA GLN A 28 26.08 10.91 74.26
C GLN A 28 27.58 10.83 74.59
N ASP A 29 28.43 10.35 73.73
CA ASP A 29 29.86 10.33 73.96
C ASP A 29 30.60 10.98 72.80
N GLY A 30 31.24 12.11 73.19
CA GLY A 30 32.00 13.03 72.34
C GLY A 30 33.07 12.37 71.46
N TRP A 31 32.65 12.05 70.29
CA TRP A 31 33.60 11.71 69.19
C TRP A 31 33.76 12.95 68.33
N GLY A 32 34.98 13.47 68.43
CA GLY A 32 35.41 14.63 67.72
C GLY A 32 35.00 14.63 66.23
N SER A 33 34.60 15.79 65.82
CA SER A 33 34.29 16.19 64.45
C SER A 33 35.46 15.91 63.51
N GLU A 34 35.44 14.66 62.92
CA GLU A 34 36.19 14.39 61.73
C GLU A 34 35.24 14.14 60.56
N PRO A 35 35.05 15.13 59.69
CA PRO A 35 34.09 15.03 58.60
C PRO A 35 34.58 14.20 57.42
N SER A 36 35.57 13.38 57.54
CA SER A 36 36.10 12.68 56.38
C SER A 36 36.64 11.28 56.65
N THR A 37 35.90 10.47 57.37
CA THR A 37 36.23 9.05 57.38
C THR A 37 35.85 8.46 56.03
N VAL A 38 36.69 7.58 55.51
CA VAL A 38 36.42 6.81 54.25
C VAL A 38 35.03 6.18 54.24
N ARG A 39 34.52 5.81 55.42
CA ARG A 39 33.18 5.26 55.62
C ARG A 39 32.08 6.31 55.35
N GLY A 40 32.23 7.53 55.81
CA GLY A 40 31.28 8.63 55.58
C GLY A 40 31.24 9.06 54.09
N GLN A 41 32.39 9.03 53.45
CA GLN A 41 32.44 9.31 51.99
C GLN A 41 31.75 8.22 51.19
N LYS A 42 31.93 6.93 51.56
CA LYS A 42 31.29 5.80 50.91
C LYS A 42 29.76 5.85 51.09
N LEU A 43 29.26 6.17 52.28
CA LEU A 43 27.83 6.34 52.55
C LEU A 43 27.20 7.45 51.72
N ARG A 44 27.86 8.65 51.66
CA ARG A 44 27.38 9.75 50.82
C ARG A 44 27.41 9.42 49.33
N ARG A 45 28.35 8.59 48.88
CA ARG A 45 28.41 8.11 47.50
C ARG A 45 27.26 7.16 47.22
N LEU A 46 27.02 6.18 48.09
CA LEU A 46 25.91 5.21 47.94
C LEU A 46 24.55 5.91 47.95
N HIS A 47 24.38 6.91 48.84
CA HIS A 47 23.13 7.69 48.86
C HIS A 47 22.90 8.48 47.57
N ARG A 48 23.93 9.08 47.00
CA ARG A 48 23.81 9.77 45.70
C ARG A 48 23.52 8.78 44.55
N ASP A 49 24.17 7.63 44.59
CA ASP A 49 23.98 6.60 43.57
C ASP A 49 22.53 5.99 43.64
N LEU A 50 22.03 5.81 44.88
CA LEU A 50 20.63 5.40 45.09
C LEU A 50 19.64 6.44 44.59
N SER A 51 19.85 7.71 44.94
CA SER A 51 18.99 8.81 44.48
C SER A 51 18.95 8.89 42.93
N ARG A 52 20.11 8.75 42.29
CA ARG A 52 20.19 8.71 40.81
C ARG A 52 19.45 7.53 40.25
N ALA A 53 19.63 6.33 40.83
CA ALA A 53 18.94 5.15 40.38
C ALA A 53 17.39 5.27 40.49
N GLN A 54 16.92 5.87 41.59
CA GLN A 54 15.49 6.18 41.79
C GLN A 54 14.97 7.19 40.76
N GLU A 55 15.73 8.27 40.47
CA GLU A 55 15.37 9.24 39.44
C GLU A 55 15.34 8.60 38.04
N ASP A 56 16.31 7.73 37.72
CA ASP A 56 16.38 7.05 36.44
C ASP A 56 15.23 6.07 36.28
N THR A 57 14.87 5.33 37.34
CA THR A 57 13.69 4.45 37.36
C THR A 57 12.41 5.24 37.10
N ALA A 58 12.19 6.33 37.84
CA ALA A 58 11.03 7.20 37.66
C ALA A 58 10.97 7.85 36.24
N ARG A 59 12.14 8.12 35.64
CA ARG A 59 12.18 8.57 34.22
C ARG A 59 11.84 7.46 33.25
N ALA A 60 12.31 6.23 33.51
CA ALA A 60 12.01 5.07 32.67
C ALA A 60 10.51 4.75 32.74
N GLU A 61 9.90 4.75 33.90
CA GLU A 61 8.47 4.54 34.10
C GLU A 61 7.63 5.56 33.32
N ARG A 62 7.94 6.86 33.47
CA ARG A 62 7.23 7.91 32.68
C ARG A 62 7.40 7.74 31.18
N ARG A 63 8.56 7.26 30.70
CA ARG A 63 8.77 6.97 29.28
C ARG A 63 7.97 5.77 28.80
N ALA A 64 7.86 4.73 29.66
CA ALA A 64 7.06 3.55 29.37
C ALA A 64 5.57 3.91 29.27
N GLU A 65 5.01 4.61 30.25
CA GLU A 65 3.63 5.11 30.22
C GLU A 65 3.35 5.98 28.98
N ALA A 66 4.25 6.90 28.65
CA ALA A 66 4.11 7.73 27.45
C ALA A 66 4.23 6.91 26.15
N ALA A 67 4.96 5.80 26.15
CA ALA A 67 5.03 4.89 25.01
C ALA A 67 3.74 4.07 24.86
N GLU A 68 3.19 3.56 25.96
CA GLU A 68 1.91 2.86 25.97
C GLU A 68 0.77 3.75 25.47
N HIS A 69 0.65 4.98 25.99
CA HIS A 69 -0.34 5.93 25.49
C HIS A 69 -0.22 6.22 23.98
N ARG A 70 1.01 6.28 23.46
CA ARG A 70 1.23 6.47 22.02
C ARG A 70 0.85 5.22 21.22
N ALA A 71 1.14 4.03 21.75
CA ALA A 71 0.76 2.77 21.13
C ALA A 71 -0.75 2.64 21.03
N ASP A 72 -1.48 2.90 22.13
CA ASP A 72 -2.93 2.90 22.17
C ASP A 72 -3.57 3.91 21.22
N ALA A 73 -2.98 5.12 21.12
CA ALA A 73 -3.46 6.13 20.19
C ALA A 73 -3.25 5.69 18.73
N ALA A 74 -2.10 5.10 18.42
CA ALA A 74 -1.79 4.57 17.09
C ALA A 74 -2.71 3.38 16.72
N GLU A 75 -3.02 2.52 17.67
CA GLU A 75 -3.94 1.40 17.46
C GLU A 75 -5.37 1.89 17.15
N ARG A 76 -5.87 2.86 17.94
CA ARG A 76 -7.19 3.47 17.69
C ARG A 76 -7.26 4.13 16.32
N GLU A 77 -6.22 4.88 15.93
CA GLU A 77 -6.14 5.50 14.61
C GLU A 77 -6.05 4.45 13.49
N GLY A 78 -5.27 3.39 13.69
CA GLY A 78 -5.19 2.28 12.75
C GLY A 78 -6.54 1.56 12.55
N CYS A 79 -7.31 1.40 13.61
CA CYS A 79 -8.67 0.85 13.56
C CYS A 79 -9.61 1.78 12.77
N ARG A 80 -9.56 3.09 13.05
CA ARG A 80 -10.36 4.10 12.35
C ARG A 80 -10.07 4.10 10.85
N LEU A 81 -8.80 4.08 10.47
CA LEU A 81 -8.37 4.06 9.06
C LEU A 81 -8.81 2.78 8.33
N ARG A 82 -8.76 1.63 9.00
CA ARG A 82 -9.27 0.36 8.43
C ARG A 82 -10.77 0.45 8.14
N HIS A 83 -11.58 0.90 9.08
CA HIS A 83 -13.02 1.08 8.85
C HIS A 83 -13.32 2.09 7.74
N GLN A 84 -12.54 3.16 7.65
CA GLN A 84 -12.69 4.14 6.57
C GLN A 84 -12.34 3.52 5.21
N LEU A 85 -11.28 2.72 5.14
CA LEU A 85 -10.89 1.99 3.94
C LEU A 85 -11.98 1.00 3.51
N GLU A 86 -12.51 0.19 4.43
CA GLU A 86 -13.59 -0.75 4.17
C GLU A 86 -14.84 -0.04 3.62
N ARG A 87 -15.20 1.09 4.23
CA ARG A 87 -16.33 1.90 3.75
C ARG A 87 -16.11 2.41 2.33
N LEU A 88 -14.93 2.99 2.06
CA LEU A 88 -14.58 3.47 0.72
C LEU A 88 -14.51 2.32 -0.30
N GLN A 89 -14.04 1.15 0.09
CA GLN A 89 -14.05 -0.04 -0.76
C GLN A 89 -15.47 -0.51 -1.08
N ALA A 90 -16.38 -0.49 -0.08
CA ALA A 90 -17.78 -0.83 -0.28
C ALA A 90 -18.49 0.18 -1.20
N GLU A 91 -18.29 1.48 -0.98
CA GLU A 91 -18.79 2.54 -1.84
C GLU A 91 -18.25 2.39 -3.28
N HIS A 92 -16.95 2.13 -3.42
CA HIS A 92 -16.33 1.87 -4.72
C HIS A 92 -16.90 0.63 -5.39
N ALA A 93 -17.12 -0.45 -4.64
CA ALA A 93 -17.73 -1.68 -5.17
C ALA A 93 -19.17 -1.45 -5.66
N GLN A 94 -19.96 -0.63 -4.94
CA GLN A 94 -21.30 -0.25 -5.38
C GLN A 94 -21.29 0.59 -6.66
N LEU A 95 -20.32 1.53 -6.78
CA LEU A 95 -20.17 2.39 -7.96
C LEU A 95 -19.58 1.63 -9.16
N THR A 96 -18.84 0.53 -8.91
CA THR A 96 -18.20 -0.29 -9.94
C THR A 96 -18.90 -1.62 -10.17
N ALA A 97 -20.04 -1.88 -9.50
CA ALA A 97 -20.87 -3.04 -9.82
C ALA A 97 -21.14 -3.02 -11.32
N PRO A 98 -20.91 -4.15 -12.03
CA PRO A 98 -21.12 -4.18 -13.47
C PRO A 98 -22.58 -3.79 -13.72
N PRO A 99 -22.83 -2.82 -14.61
CA PRO A 99 -24.20 -2.44 -14.96
C PRO A 99 -24.93 -3.69 -15.44
N VAL A 100 -26.20 -3.83 -15.05
CA VAL A 100 -27.03 -4.92 -15.55
C VAL A 100 -26.95 -4.90 -17.09
N PRO A 101 -26.58 -6.00 -17.74
CA PRO A 101 -26.43 -6.04 -19.18
C PRO A 101 -27.72 -5.59 -19.87
N VAL A 102 -27.63 -4.59 -20.71
CA VAL A 102 -28.75 -4.09 -21.52
C VAL A 102 -29.02 -5.00 -22.70
N TYR A 103 -27.96 -5.65 -23.22
CA TYR A 103 -28.02 -6.54 -24.36
C TYR A 103 -27.60 -7.97 -23.97
N ALA A 104 -28.33 -8.94 -24.44
CA ALA A 104 -27.97 -10.35 -24.26
C ALA A 104 -26.75 -10.77 -25.11
N ASP A 105 -26.51 -10.09 -26.23
CA ASP A 105 -25.33 -10.30 -27.08
C ASP A 105 -24.14 -9.59 -26.45
N PRO A 106 -23.06 -10.31 -26.07
CA PRO A 106 -21.89 -9.72 -25.39
C PRO A 106 -21.16 -8.67 -26.23
N VAL A 107 -21.15 -8.80 -27.56
CA VAL A 107 -20.49 -7.86 -28.45
C VAL A 107 -21.29 -6.54 -28.52
N ARG A 108 -22.62 -6.63 -28.59
CA ARG A 108 -23.51 -5.46 -28.52
C ARG A 108 -23.39 -4.78 -27.14
N GLN A 109 -23.32 -5.56 -26.08
CA GLN A 109 -23.11 -5.05 -24.73
C GLN A 109 -21.79 -4.29 -24.63
N LEU A 110 -20.69 -4.87 -25.13
CA LEU A 110 -19.39 -4.20 -25.15
C LEU A 110 -19.43 -2.88 -25.94
N ARG A 111 -20.06 -2.88 -27.14
CA ARG A 111 -20.21 -1.64 -27.93
C ARG A 111 -20.98 -0.56 -27.19
N HIS A 112 -22.03 -0.95 -26.48
CA HIS A 112 -22.82 -0.04 -25.66
C HIS A 112 -21.98 0.54 -24.49
N GLU A 113 -21.25 -0.30 -23.76
CA GLU A 113 -20.37 0.12 -22.67
C GLU A 113 -19.28 1.09 -23.15
N LEU A 114 -18.67 0.80 -24.30
CA LEU A 114 -17.66 1.66 -24.92
C LEU A 114 -18.25 3.02 -25.32
N HIS A 115 -19.44 3.03 -25.87
CA HIS A 115 -20.11 4.29 -26.24
C HIS A 115 -20.45 5.13 -25.02
N LEU A 116 -21.00 4.55 -23.96
CA LEU A 116 -21.27 5.24 -22.70
C LEU A 116 -19.98 5.79 -22.07
N CYS A 117 -18.95 4.97 -21.98
CA CYS A 117 -17.65 5.39 -21.44
C CYS A 117 -17.05 6.54 -22.26
N TRP A 118 -17.15 6.51 -23.59
CA TRP A 118 -16.71 7.59 -24.45
C TRP A 118 -17.48 8.90 -24.19
N LEU A 119 -18.82 8.82 -24.07
CA LEU A 119 -19.64 9.99 -23.72
C LEU A 119 -19.29 10.59 -22.36
N GLU A 120 -18.93 9.75 -21.38
CA GLU A 120 -18.55 10.22 -20.04
C GLU A 120 -17.14 10.84 -20.03
N THR A 121 -16.25 10.35 -20.90
CA THR A 121 -14.82 10.66 -20.79
C THR A 121 -14.33 11.67 -21.78
N VAL A 122 -15.01 11.84 -22.91
CA VAL A 122 -14.68 12.81 -23.94
C VAL A 122 -15.66 13.98 -23.86
N PRO A 123 -15.20 15.19 -23.49
CA PRO A 123 -16.03 16.36 -23.44
C PRO A 123 -16.75 16.63 -24.77
N GLU A 124 -17.99 17.08 -24.72
CA GLU A 124 -18.80 17.30 -25.92
C GLU A 124 -18.11 18.11 -27.02
N PRO A 125 -17.39 19.22 -26.72
CA PRO A 125 -16.68 19.99 -27.75
C PRO A 125 -15.54 19.21 -28.44
N GLU A 126 -14.99 18.20 -27.77
CA GLU A 126 -13.84 17.41 -28.24
C GLU A 126 -14.23 16.15 -29.01
N ARG A 127 -15.51 15.72 -28.92
CA ARG A 127 -16.01 14.46 -29.52
C ARG A 127 -15.81 14.40 -31.02
N GLY A 128 -15.90 15.54 -31.72
CA GLY A 128 -15.64 15.62 -33.15
C GLY A 128 -14.17 15.37 -33.52
N GLN A 129 -13.25 15.67 -32.60
CA GLN A 129 -11.80 15.49 -32.79
C GLN A 129 -11.31 14.13 -32.30
N ALA A 130 -12.04 13.50 -31.38
CA ALA A 130 -11.72 12.21 -30.78
C ALA A 130 -12.90 11.21 -30.96
N PRO A 131 -13.33 10.92 -32.19
CA PRO A 131 -14.38 9.94 -32.43
C PRO A 131 -13.90 8.54 -32.07
N LEU A 132 -14.82 7.63 -31.72
CA LEU A 132 -14.53 6.21 -31.67
C LEU A 132 -14.27 5.70 -33.09
N ARG A 133 -13.05 5.22 -33.37
CA ARG A 133 -12.71 4.57 -34.63
C ARG A 133 -13.51 3.30 -34.82
N ASP A 134 -13.69 2.90 -36.08
CA ASP A 134 -14.26 1.60 -36.39
C ASP A 134 -13.38 0.48 -35.84
N PHE A 135 -14.04 -0.52 -35.28
CA PHE A 135 -13.35 -1.66 -34.68
C PHE A 135 -14.12 -2.96 -34.84
N THR A 136 -13.36 -4.03 -34.85
CA THR A 136 -13.86 -5.40 -34.74
C THR A 136 -13.47 -6.01 -33.41
N VAL A 137 -14.21 -7.03 -32.99
CA VAL A 137 -14.00 -7.74 -31.73
C VAL A 137 -13.38 -9.09 -32.06
N GLY A 138 -12.16 -9.30 -31.59
CA GLY A 138 -11.46 -10.58 -31.71
C GLY A 138 -12.13 -11.68 -30.90
N ALA A 139 -11.89 -12.91 -31.26
CA ALA A 139 -12.54 -14.08 -30.67
C ALA A 139 -12.36 -14.21 -29.15
N ASP A 140 -11.18 -13.80 -28.65
CA ASP A 140 -10.81 -13.96 -27.24
C ASP A 140 -11.12 -12.72 -26.38
N LEU A 141 -11.51 -11.60 -26.98
CA LEU A 141 -11.69 -10.36 -26.24
C LEU A 141 -12.73 -10.51 -25.14
N ILE A 142 -13.93 -10.93 -25.49
CA ILE A 142 -15.06 -10.99 -24.55
C ILE A 142 -14.71 -11.84 -23.32
N ALA A 143 -14.17 -13.03 -23.55
CA ALA A 143 -13.77 -13.94 -22.47
C ALA A 143 -12.64 -13.36 -21.58
N SER A 144 -11.80 -12.48 -22.14
CA SER A 144 -10.69 -11.88 -21.43
C SER A 144 -11.03 -10.59 -20.66
N LEU A 145 -12.26 -10.06 -20.79
CA LEU A 145 -12.67 -8.84 -20.08
C LEU A 145 -12.92 -9.06 -18.59
N ASP A 146 -13.23 -10.30 -18.18
CA ASP A 146 -13.56 -10.64 -16.79
C ASP A 146 -12.32 -11.20 -16.04
N ILE A 147 -11.17 -10.59 -16.29
CA ILE A 147 -9.92 -10.94 -15.61
C ILE A 147 -9.90 -10.35 -14.18
N ASP A 148 -9.69 -11.19 -13.16
CA ASP A 148 -9.74 -10.80 -11.72
C ASP A 148 -8.75 -9.71 -11.32
N LEU A 149 -7.79 -9.37 -12.16
CA LEU A 149 -6.74 -8.42 -11.86
C LEU A 149 -7.14 -6.95 -11.99
N VAL A 150 -8.19 -6.67 -12.76
CA VAL A 150 -8.56 -5.30 -13.14
C VAL A 150 -10.08 -5.20 -13.31
N PRO A 151 -10.75 -4.22 -12.71
CA PRO A 151 -12.17 -3.99 -12.95
C PRO A 151 -12.47 -3.79 -14.43
N ARG A 152 -13.53 -4.44 -14.93
CA ARG A 152 -14.00 -4.34 -16.32
C ARG A 152 -14.12 -2.90 -16.80
N ALA A 153 -14.69 -2.00 -15.98
CA ALA A 153 -14.82 -0.58 -16.31
C ALA A 153 -13.47 0.09 -16.66
N ARG A 154 -12.38 -0.32 -16.02
CA ARG A 154 -11.04 0.16 -16.36
C ARG A 154 -10.55 -0.35 -17.70
N ILE A 155 -10.86 -1.60 -18.06
CA ILE A 155 -10.52 -2.17 -19.36
C ILE A 155 -11.29 -1.40 -20.43
N ILE A 156 -12.58 -1.18 -20.25
CA ILE A 156 -13.44 -0.39 -21.15
C ILE A 156 -12.85 1.02 -21.38
N ARG A 157 -12.41 1.69 -20.32
CA ARG A 157 -11.76 3.00 -20.43
C ARG A 157 -10.49 2.96 -21.29
N VAL A 158 -9.65 1.93 -21.11
CA VAL A 158 -8.43 1.78 -21.92
C VAL A 158 -8.76 1.47 -23.38
N ILE A 159 -9.80 0.70 -23.65
CA ILE A 159 -10.26 0.47 -25.02
C ILE A 159 -10.71 1.78 -25.66
N VAL A 160 -11.44 2.64 -24.93
CA VAL A 160 -11.80 3.98 -25.42
C VAL A 160 -10.57 4.81 -25.73
N ASP A 161 -9.53 4.80 -24.86
CA ASP A 161 -8.25 5.48 -25.13
C ASP A 161 -7.60 4.96 -26.44
N VAL A 162 -7.68 3.65 -26.71
CA VAL A 162 -7.16 3.04 -27.97
C VAL A 162 -7.98 3.52 -29.16
N LEU A 163 -9.31 3.44 -29.08
CA LEU A 163 -10.21 3.77 -30.19
C LEU A 163 -10.22 5.28 -30.53
N THR A 164 -9.99 6.14 -29.57
CA THR A 164 -9.86 7.60 -29.78
C THR A 164 -8.42 8.03 -30.15
N GLY A 165 -7.43 7.13 -29.99
CA GLY A 165 -6.01 7.46 -30.17
C GLY A 165 -5.36 8.11 -28.97
N ALA A 166 -6.07 8.41 -27.90
CA ALA A 166 -5.53 9.00 -26.68
C ALA A 166 -4.47 8.11 -26.01
N VAL A 167 -4.50 6.80 -26.25
CA VAL A 167 -3.51 5.83 -25.73
C VAL A 167 -2.07 6.18 -26.07
N TYR A 168 -1.81 6.85 -27.20
CA TYR A 168 -0.46 7.20 -27.66
C TYR A 168 0.11 8.41 -26.92
N THR A 169 -0.73 9.27 -26.40
CA THR A 169 -0.35 10.50 -25.68
C THR A 169 -0.46 10.37 -24.18
N HIS A 170 -1.14 9.30 -23.67
CA HIS A 170 -1.36 9.11 -22.25
C HIS A 170 -0.08 8.63 -21.54
N PRO A 171 0.50 9.42 -20.62
CA PRO A 171 1.68 9.02 -19.87
C PRO A 171 1.40 7.77 -19.03
N GLY A 172 2.32 6.81 -19.04
CA GLY A 172 2.22 5.60 -18.22
C GLY A 172 1.45 4.43 -18.84
N ARG A 173 0.84 4.57 -20.04
CA ARG A 173 0.23 3.45 -20.77
C ARG A 173 1.26 2.51 -21.37
N ALA A 174 2.53 2.94 -21.51
CA ALA A 174 3.60 2.15 -22.12
C ALA A 174 3.17 1.49 -23.44
N THR A 175 2.52 2.28 -24.32
CA THR A 175 1.97 1.83 -25.60
C THR A 175 3.09 1.58 -26.59
N HIS A 176 3.17 0.38 -27.13
CA HIS A 176 4.18 0.01 -28.13
C HIS A 176 3.74 -1.20 -28.97
N ARG A 177 4.42 -1.40 -30.09
CA ARG A 177 4.21 -2.58 -30.92
C ARG A 177 4.53 -3.85 -30.13
N HIS A 178 3.63 -4.81 -30.18
CA HIS A 178 3.89 -6.13 -29.59
C HIS A 178 4.95 -6.85 -30.46
N ARG A 179 5.93 -7.45 -29.79
CA ARG A 179 7.05 -8.13 -30.47
C ARG A 179 6.85 -9.63 -30.45
N VAL A 180 7.47 -10.31 -31.41
CA VAL A 180 7.44 -11.77 -31.54
C VAL A 180 8.08 -12.44 -30.32
N SER A 181 9.07 -11.81 -29.71
CA SER A 181 9.73 -12.30 -28.49
C SER A 181 10.18 -11.14 -27.58
N ALA A 182 10.55 -11.47 -26.35
CA ALA A 182 11.10 -10.52 -25.38
C ALA A 182 12.56 -10.11 -25.66
N ALA A 183 13.23 -10.71 -26.65
CA ALA A 183 14.62 -10.43 -26.99
C ALA A 183 14.79 -8.98 -27.48
N PRO A 184 15.88 -8.28 -27.08
CA PRO A 184 16.21 -6.96 -27.61
C PRO A 184 16.30 -7.01 -29.14
N GLY A 185 15.62 -6.06 -29.83
CA GLY A 185 15.63 -6.01 -31.31
C GLY A 185 14.65 -6.97 -32.00
N SER A 186 13.86 -7.76 -31.26
CA SER A 186 12.82 -8.61 -31.84
C SER A 186 11.86 -7.81 -32.73
N ALA A 187 11.51 -8.38 -33.89
CA ALA A 187 10.61 -7.75 -34.84
C ALA A 187 9.20 -7.56 -34.26
N PRO A 188 8.45 -6.52 -34.69
CA PRO A 188 7.04 -6.40 -34.39
C PRO A 188 6.28 -7.63 -34.89
N MET A 189 5.29 -8.08 -34.12
CA MET A 189 4.40 -9.15 -34.53
C MET A 189 3.45 -8.62 -35.59
N THR A 190 3.45 -9.28 -36.75
CA THR A 190 2.57 -8.98 -37.87
C THR A 190 1.81 -10.23 -38.30
N ARG A 191 0.59 -10.05 -38.77
CA ARG A 191 -0.30 -11.10 -39.28
C ARG A 191 -0.22 -11.15 -40.82
N ALA A 192 -0.73 -12.21 -41.44
CA ALA A 192 -0.66 -12.42 -42.90
C ALA A 192 -1.34 -11.29 -43.69
N ASP A 193 -2.36 -10.65 -43.16
CA ASP A 193 -3.03 -9.47 -43.70
C ASP A 193 -2.28 -8.15 -43.44
N ARG A 194 -1.04 -8.22 -42.96
CA ARG A 194 -0.15 -7.12 -42.61
C ARG A 194 -0.56 -6.31 -41.38
N ALA A 195 -1.63 -6.71 -40.67
CA ALA A 195 -2.00 -6.09 -39.43
C ALA A 195 -0.86 -6.18 -38.41
N THR A 196 -0.59 -5.07 -37.73
CA THR A 196 0.49 -4.97 -36.73
C THR A 196 -0.11 -5.08 -35.32
N ALA A 197 0.46 -5.95 -34.49
CA ALA A 197 0.06 -6.09 -33.10
C ALA A 197 0.59 -4.97 -32.23
N TRP A 198 -0.28 -4.42 -31.39
CA TRP A 198 0.03 -3.41 -30.39
C TRP A 198 -0.36 -3.88 -28.99
N ARG A 199 0.26 -3.29 -27.98
CA ARG A 199 -0.11 -3.50 -26.59
C ARG A 199 0.04 -2.25 -25.76
N CYS A 200 -0.78 -2.14 -24.71
CA CYS A 200 -0.63 -1.10 -23.69
C CYS A 200 -0.94 -1.63 -22.28
N ALA A 201 -0.50 -0.91 -21.25
CA ALA A 201 -0.82 -1.22 -19.87
C ALA A 201 -2.26 -0.83 -19.53
N VAL A 202 -3.03 -1.75 -18.96
CA VAL A 202 -4.37 -1.45 -18.43
C VAL A 202 -4.26 -0.69 -17.11
N LYS A 203 -3.29 -1.04 -16.25
CA LYS A 203 -2.98 -0.32 -15.02
C LYS A 203 -1.57 0.26 -15.10
N THR A 204 -1.44 1.56 -14.89
CA THR A 204 -0.14 2.24 -14.85
C THR A 204 0.62 1.90 -13.58
N ASN A 205 1.96 1.87 -13.66
CA ASN A 205 2.87 1.69 -12.53
C ASN A 205 2.67 0.41 -11.69
N ALA A 206 2.17 -0.67 -12.30
CA ALA A 206 2.02 -1.97 -11.63
C ALA A 206 2.85 -3.03 -12.37
N PRO A 207 3.82 -3.70 -11.71
CA PRO A 207 4.71 -4.68 -12.35
C PRO A 207 3.99 -5.83 -13.05
N ALA A 208 2.91 -6.33 -12.44
CA ALA A 208 2.08 -7.41 -12.97
C ALA A 208 0.82 -6.89 -13.68
N ALA A 209 0.88 -5.71 -14.29
CA ALA A 209 -0.30 -5.08 -14.88
C ALA A 209 -0.81 -5.88 -16.07
N ALA A 210 -2.13 -6.06 -16.13
CA ALA A 210 -2.79 -6.57 -17.33
C ALA A 210 -2.43 -5.70 -18.55
N ARG A 211 -2.36 -6.33 -19.70
CA ARG A 211 -2.08 -5.69 -20.99
C ARG A 211 -3.26 -5.90 -21.93
N LEU A 212 -3.73 -4.81 -22.56
CA LEU A 212 -4.65 -4.88 -23.69
C LEU A 212 -3.83 -5.06 -24.96
N LEU A 213 -4.22 -6.02 -25.79
CA LEU A 213 -3.66 -6.29 -27.11
C LEU A 213 -4.69 -5.94 -28.18
N TRP A 214 -4.21 -5.37 -29.30
CA TRP A 214 -5.04 -5.14 -30.48
C TRP A 214 -4.20 -5.20 -31.76
N TRP A 215 -4.86 -5.43 -32.86
CA TRP A 215 -4.29 -5.35 -34.19
C TRP A 215 -4.69 -4.04 -34.84
N GLN A 216 -3.72 -3.35 -35.41
CA GLN A 216 -3.96 -2.21 -36.29
C GLN A 216 -3.84 -2.66 -37.73
N LEU A 217 -4.90 -2.53 -38.47
CA LEU A 217 -4.96 -2.91 -39.88
C LEU A 217 -4.39 -1.80 -40.79
N ASP A 218 -4.11 -2.13 -42.04
CA ASP A 218 -3.52 -1.19 -43.00
C ASP A 218 -4.46 -0.01 -43.34
N ASP A 219 -5.77 -0.21 -43.26
CA ASP A 219 -6.80 0.82 -43.44
C ASP A 219 -6.99 1.73 -42.22
N GLY A 220 -6.25 1.47 -41.14
CA GLY A 220 -6.34 2.22 -39.89
C GLY A 220 -7.43 1.72 -38.94
N SER A 221 -8.24 0.72 -39.33
CA SER A 221 -9.19 0.09 -38.45
C SER A 221 -8.50 -0.74 -37.36
N ILE A 222 -9.22 -1.04 -36.28
CA ILE A 222 -8.70 -1.72 -35.10
C ILE A 222 -9.46 -3.01 -34.86
N GLU A 223 -8.74 -4.10 -34.65
CA GLU A 223 -9.31 -5.34 -34.11
C GLU A 223 -8.82 -5.50 -32.66
N LEU A 224 -9.75 -5.43 -31.71
CA LEU A 224 -9.48 -5.64 -30.30
C LEU A 224 -9.30 -7.14 -30.05
N ASP A 225 -8.10 -7.57 -29.64
CA ASP A 225 -7.75 -8.98 -29.55
C ASP A 225 -8.10 -9.58 -28.18
N ARG A 226 -7.39 -9.19 -27.13
CA ARG A 226 -7.58 -9.73 -25.77
C ARG A 226 -6.91 -8.89 -24.70
N VAL A 227 -7.25 -9.18 -23.44
CA VAL A 227 -6.51 -8.72 -22.25
C VAL A 227 -5.72 -9.90 -21.68
N ILE A 228 -4.44 -9.71 -21.45
CA ILE A 228 -3.53 -10.71 -20.88
C ILE A 228 -2.88 -10.23 -19.60
N ARG A 229 -2.40 -11.17 -18.78
CA ARG A 229 -1.47 -10.88 -17.69
C ARG A 229 -0.10 -10.51 -18.28
N HIS A 230 0.59 -9.61 -17.63
CA HIS A 230 2.00 -9.37 -17.94
C HIS A 230 2.82 -10.55 -17.38
N GLU A 231 3.49 -11.25 -18.24
CA GLU A 231 4.53 -12.24 -17.90
C GLU A 231 5.85 -11.54 -17.62
#